data_9860b0925c08de34e32fc01e0e492cc3
#
_entry.id   9860b0925c08de34e32fc01e0e492cc3
#
_cell.length_a   1.000
_cell.length_b   1.000
_cell.length_c   1.000
_cell.angle_alpha   90.00
_cell.angle_beta   90.00
_cell.angle_gamma   90.00
#
_symmetry.space_group_name_H-M   'P 1'
#
loop_
_entity.id
_entity.type
_entity.pdbx_description
1 polymer ?
#
loop_
_entity_poly.entity_id
_entity_poly.type
_entity_poly.pdbx_seq_one_letter_code
_entity_poly.pdbx_strand_id
1 'polypeptide(L)'
;MNHNSGAPIKTGAFRVFPDQAYQQITDFGASACWWATGMGHMEQVDQYLDVLYGEKGLGLNVLRINVGGSVKADLSDTCTHGGLHRCPPSPLDEAGNFDVKRDAGNWRVAEKAAKLSAITDFTIFMNSPPTTMTKNGKTFSERPAEEGQFVSNLREDCYEAYAKYVVDCVEGYIENGVPVTYVSPINEPQWQWDDRNHQEGCHYTPEEVVRMCRLVIRELNARAASNPKLAGVKLSMPETAQWYQRPYVHDMYRLMCQDPEIAPHVDHFAAHSYGTSKQQKIDTRAYFDSLGIDIPLHQTEWAPLHCDFVDNMDFALEMGHVMCEDFAILHTRHWTWWLGVSGFGWPDGIICVNKETGGDLALPKRYFTMLHHTRFIKGLYNVRMDMEDLPEKVTGAAYASEDKTELVLILVNSETTPQKVTFEGIPAKAARVFETSQLLDCLYLGDQDVSEGYILPPRSITNLVFK
;
A
#
# COMPACT_ATOMS: atom_id res chain seq x y z
N MET A 1 17.36 38.60 -33.29
CA MET A 1 18.05 38.79 -32.00
C MET A 1 17.02 38.45 -30.92
N ASN A 2 17.02 37.20 -30.46
CA ASN A 2 16.15 36.78 -29.37
C ASN A 2 17.03 36.68 -28.13
N HIS A 3 16.92 37.69 -27.27
CA HIS A 3 17.44 37.59 -25.90
C HIS A 3 16.51 36.67 -25.10
N ASN A 4 16.83 35.41 -25.06
CA ASN A 4 16.33 34.53 -24.03
C ASN A 4 17.09 34.85 -22.74
N SER A 5 16.60 35.82 -21.97
CA SER A 5 17.04 36.05 -20.61
C SER A 5 16.43 34.96 -19.76
N GLY A 6 17.04 33.76 -19.77
CA GLY A 6 16.71 32.71 -18.82
C GLY A 6 16.89 33.26 -17.40
N ALA A 7 15.80 33.29 -16.64
CA ALA A 7 15.92 33.55 -15.21
C ALA A 7 16.97 32.58 -14.62
N PRO A 8 17.85 33.02 -13.72
CA PRO A 8 18.85 32.13 -13.14
C PRO A 8 18.14 30.96 -12.47
N ILE A 9 18.58 29.76 -12.81
CA ILE A 9 18.07 28.53 -12.17
C ILE A 9 18.36 28.70 -10.68
N LYS A 10 17.31 28.77 -9.86
CA LYS A 10 17.47 28.79 -8.41
C LYS A 10 18.22 27.54 -7.98
N THR A 11 19.18 27.69 -7.11
CA THR A 11 19.92 26.56 -6.53
C THR A 11 19.28 26.25 -5.20
N GLY A 12 18.70 25.07 -5.06
CA GLY A 12 18.23 24.55 -3.79
C GLY A 12 19.27 23.65 -3.14
N ALA A 13 19.06 23.30 -1.88
CA ALA A 13 19.95 22.43 -1.13
C ALA A 13 19.20 21.26 -0.47
N PHE A 14 19.86 20.09 -0.49
CA PHE A 14 19.53 18.95 0.34
C PHE A 14 20.61 18.79 1.41
N ARG A 15 20.20 18.96 2.68
CA ARG A 15 21.11 18.74 3.80
C ARG A 15 20.79 17.41 4.45
N VAL A 16 21.69 16.45 4.36
CA VAL A 16 21.51 15.07 4.83
C VAL A 16 22.20 14.87 6.18
N PHE A 17 21.54 14.15 7.07
CA PHE A 17 22.03 13.84 8.41
C PHE A 17 22.10 12.30 8.59
N PRO A 18 23.13 11.63 8.10
CA PRO A 18 23.20 10.16 8.14
C PRO A 18 23.20 9.56 9.55
N ASP A 19 23.58 10.38 10.56
CA ASP A 19 23.55 10.00 11.98
C ASP A 19 22.17 10.09 12.63
N GLN A 20 21.18 10.67 11.94
CA GLN A 20 19.82 10.82 12.44
C GLN A 20 18.90 9.84 11.68
N ALA A 21 19.05 8.57 12.01
CA ALA A 21 18.25 7.50 11.43
C ALA A 21 16.87 7.41 12.12
N TYR A 22 15.88 7.09 11.29
CA TYR A 22 14.51 6.79 11.71
C TYR A 22 14.24 5.27 11.55
N GLN A 23 13.19 4.88 10.85
CA GLN A 23 12.82 3.48 10.65
C GLN A 23 13.64 2.82 9.54
N GLN A 24 13.80 1.51 9.64
CA GLN A 24 14.29 0.67 8.53
C GLN A 24 13.18 0.42 7.54
N ILE A 25 13.48 0.51 6.25
CA ILE A 25 12.56 0.17 5.16
C ILE A 25 12.65 -1.33 4.89
N THR A 26 11.58 -2.07 5.18
CA THR A 26 11.61 -3.54 5.15
C THR A 26 10.80 -4.14 4.02
N ASP A 27 9.62 -3.55 3.71
CA ASP A 27 8.61 -4.25 2.94
C ASP A 27 8.01 -3.40 1.82
N PHE A 28 7.89 -4.04 0.66
CA PHE A 28 7.19 -3.50 -0.49
C PHE A 28 6.23 -4.54 -1.05
N GLY A 29 5.01 -4.12 -1.37
CA GLY A 29 3.97 -5.04 -1.78
C GLY A 29 3.07 -4.56 -2.90
N ALA A 30 2.20 -5.48 -3.31
CA ALA A 30 1.06 -5.19 -4.16
C ALA A 30 -0.12 -6.09 -3.82
N SER A 31 -1.34 -5.60 -4.03
CA SER A 31 -2.55 -6.38 -3.81
C SER A 31 -2.89 -7.26 -5.01
N ALA A 32 -3.37 -8.47 -4.72
CA ALA A 32 -4.01 -9.36 -5.67
C ALA A 32 -5.47 -8.97 -5.94
N CYS A 33 -6.01 -8.01 -5.18
CA CYS A 33 -7.40 -7.60 -5.25
C CYS A 33 -7.81 -7.34 -6.70
N TRP A 34 -8.90 -7.90 -6.99
CA TRP A 34 -9.71 -8.02 -8.18
C TRP A 34 -9.04 -8.73 -9.35
N TRP A 35 -7.77 -8.41 -9.70
CA TRP A 35 -7.13 -9.06 -10.85
C TRP A 35 -6.98 -10.58 -10.66
N ALA A 36 -6.72 -11.02 -9.44
CA ALA A 36 -6.59 -12.44 -9.15
C ALA A 36 -7.91 -13.18 -9.36
N THR A 37 -9.04 -12.64 -8.90
CA THR A 37 -10.37 -13.19 -9.17
C THR A 37 -10.65 -13.28 -10.68
N GLY A 38 -10.38 -12.19 -11.42
CA GLY A 38 -10.70 -12.10 -12.86
C GLY A 38 -9.69 -12.80 -13.77
N MET A 39 -8.41 -12.81 -13.44
CA MET A 39 -7.32 -13.27 -14.32
C MET A 39 -6.44 -14.36 -13.70
N GLY A 40 -6.68 -14.75 -12.45
CA GLY A 40 -5.86 -15.77 -11.78
C GLY A 40 -5.89 -17.16 -12.43
N HIS A 41 -6.87 -17.43 -13.29
CA HIS A 41 -6.97 -18.66 -14.06
C HIS A 41 -6.10 -18.67 -15.34
N MET A 42 -5.55 -17.51 -15.74
CA MET A 42 -4.75 -17.36 -16.96
C MET A 42 -3.38 -18.05 -16.85
N GLU A 43 -2.83 -18.49 -17.96
CA GLU A 43 -1.52 -19.15 -18.00
C GLU A 43 -0.38 -18.20 -17.63
N GLN A 44 -0.55 -16.90 -17.87
CA GLN A 44 0.46 -15.85 -17.66
C GLN A 44 0.68 -15.48 -16.19
N VAL A 45 -0.08 -16.02 -15.24
CA VAL A 45 0.05 -15.69 -13.80
C VAL A 45 1.48 -15.85 -13.30
N ASP A 46 2.21 -16.88 -13.74
CA ASP A 46 3.61 -17.08 -13.34
C ASP A 46 4.50 -15.91 -13.81
N GLN A 47 4.26 -15.41 -15.03
CA GLN A 47 4.96 -14.24 -15.56
C GLN A 47 4.65 -12.98 -14.74
N TYR A 48 3.40 -12.77 -14.34
CA TYR A 48 3.04 -11.62 -13.49
C TYR A 48 3.75 -11.69 -12.14
N LEU A 49 3.74 -12.87 -11.52
CA LEU A 49 4.41 -13.08 -10.24
C LEU A 49 5.94 -12.89 -10.36
N ASP A 50 6.56 -13.36 -11.45
CA ASP A 50 7.99 -13.15 -11.68
C ASP A 50 8.34 -11.67 -11.85
N VAL A 51 7.54 -10.90 -12.58
CA VAL A 51 7.75 -9.45 -12.76
C VAL A 51 7.53 -8.67 -11.47
N LEU A 52 6.58 -9.08 -10.62
CA LEU A 52 6.30 -8.40 -9.36
C LEU A 52 7.27 -8.82 -8.24
N TYR A 53 7.50 -10.12 -8.06
CA TYR A 53 8.19 -10.68 -6.89
C TYR A 53 9.56 -11.27 -7.21
N GLY A 54 9.87 -11.53 -8.49
CA GLY A 54 11.14 -12.09 -8.91
C GLY A 54 12.31 -11.12 -8.73
N GLU A 55 13.52 -11.65 -8.56
CA GLU A 55 14.75 -10.88 -8.34
C GLU A 55 15.07 -9.92 -9.51
N LYS A 56 14.74 -10.30 -10.73
CA LYS A 56 14.91 -9.45 -11.93
C LYS A 56 13.76 -8.48 -12.15
N GLY A 57 12.65 -8.67 -11.45
CA GLY A 57 11.48 -7.79 -11.43
C GLY A 57 11.60 -6.72 -10.36
N LEU A 58 10.46 -6.41 -9.71
CA LEU A 58 10.42 -5.44 -8.62
C LEU A 58 11.01 -5.96 -7.30
N GLY A 59 11.08 -7.29 -7.11
CA GLY A 59 11.54 -7.88 -5.84
C GLY A 59 10.64 -7.54 -4.65
N LEU A 60 9.33 -7.41 -4.90
CA LEU A 60 8.34 -7.22 -3.82
C LEU A 60 8.37 -8.42 -2.88
N ASN A 61 7.97 -8.21 -1.62
CA ASN A 61 7.93 -9.26 -0.62
C ASN A 61 6.61 -9.35 0.17
N VAL A 62 5.62 -8.54 -0.21
CA VAL A 62 4.29 -8.55 0.40
C VAL A 62 3.23 -8.82 -0.66
N LEU A 63 2.36 -9.80 -0.40
CA LEU A 63 1.15 -10.05 -1.18
C LEU A 63 -0.08 -9.81 -0.31
N ARG A 64 -0.91 -8.85 -0.69
CA ARG A 64 -2.18 -8.55 -0.04
C ARG A 64 -3.32 -9.22 -0.80
N ILE A 65 -4.04 -10.15 -0.17
CA ILE A 65 -5.04 -11.04 -0.76
C ILE A 65 -6.43 -10.60 -0.33
N ASN A 66 -7.31 -10.30 -1.27
CA ASN A 66 -8.70 -9.94 -0.98
C ASN A 66 -9.55 -11.19 -0.74
N VAL A 67 -10.36 -11.17 0.32
CA VAL A 67 -11.40 -12.16 0.59
C VAL A 67 -12.75 -11.48 0.39
N GLY A 68 -13.54 -11.97 -0.57
CA GLY A 68 -14.83 -11.37 -0.92
C GLY A 68 -15.95 -11.65 0.06
N GLY A 69 -17.02 -10.86 -0.03
CA GLY A 69 -18.21 -10.95 0.83
C GLY A 69 -19.40 -11.69 0.21
N SER A 70 -19.43 -11.90 -1.13
CA SER A 70 -20.58 -12.50 -1.80
C SER A 70 -20.73 -13.99 -1.50
N VAL A 71 -21.86 -14.39 -0.90
CA VAL A 71 -22.18 -15.80 -0.66
C VAL A 71 -22.88 -16.44 -1.87
N LYS A 72 -23.46 -15.63 -2.77
CA LYS A 72 -24.22 -16.13 -3.94
C LYS A 72 -23.32 -16.57 -5.07
N ALA A 73 -23.72 -17.61 -5.76
CA ALA A 73 -22.98 -18.10 -6.93
C ALA A 73 -23.11 -17.16 -8.14
N ASP A 74 -24.24 -16.47 -8.27
CA ASP A 74 -24.52 -15.53 -9.36
C ASP A 74 -24.04 -14.09 -9.05
N LEU A 75 -23.42 -13.87 -7.88
CA LEU A 75 -22.95 -12.57 -7.40
C LEU A 75 -24.01 -11.45 -7.37
N SER A 76 -25.31 -11.82 -7.30
CA SER A 76 -26.42 -10.87 -7.32
C SER A 76 -26.55 -10.03 -6.05
N ASP A 77 -25.80 -10.38 -5.01
CA ASP A 77 -25.70 -9.68 -3.73
C ASP A 77 -24.53 -8.66 -3.68
N THR A 78 -23.92 -8.37 -4.83
CA THR A 78 -22.79 -7.44 -4.94
C THR A 78 -23.15 -6.20 -5.76
N CYS A 79 -22.25 -5.21 -5.76
CA CYS A 79 -22.33 -4.03 -6.62
C CYS A 79 -21.72 -4.33 -7.98
N THR A 80 -22.57 -4.61 -8.98
CA THR A 80 -22.14 -5.05 -10.32
C THR A 80 -21.69 -3.93 -11.26
N HIS A 81 -21.82 -2.66 -10.89
CA HIS A 81 -21.46 -1.53 -11.77
C HIS A 81 -19.97 -1.49 -12.14
N GLY A 82 -19.10 -2.05 -11.30
CA GLY A 82 -17.67 -2.16 -11.56
C GLY A 82 -17.25 -3.41 -12.36
N GLY A 83 -18.20 -4.27 -12.70
CA GLY A 83 -17.97 -5.59 -13.32
C GLY A 83 -17.71 -6.69 -12.29
N LEU A 84 -17.95 -7.95 -12.70
CA LEU A 84 -17.88 -9.12 -11.81
C LEU A 84 -16.50 -9.31 -11.15
N HIS A 85 -15.42 -8.86 -11.79
CA HIS A 85 -14.07 -8.95 -11.23
C HIS A 85 -13.86 -8.11 -9.95
N ARG A 86 -14.73 -7.12 -9.68
CA ARG A 86 -14.73 -6.32 -8.44
C ARG A 86 -15.56 -6.91 -7.31
N CYS A 87 -16.10 -8.10 -7.51
CA CYS A 87 -17.03 -8.75 -6.61
C CYS A 87 -16.55 -10.19 -6.36
N PRO A 88 -15.43 -10.38 -5.62
CA PRO A 88 -14.94 -11.72 -5.34
C PRO A 88 -15.93 -12.50 -4.48
N PRO A 89 -16.11 -13.80 -4.73
CA PRO A 89 -16.96 -14.62 -3.89
C PRO A 89 -16.36 -14.81 -2.49
N SER A 90 -17.23 -14.87 -1.48
CA SER A 90 -16.84 -15.26 -0.13
C SER A 90 -16.47 -16.77 -0.11
N PRO A 91 -15.50 -17.19 0.73
CA PRO A 91 -15.33 -18.60 1.10
C PRO A 91 -16.60 -19.28 1.60
N LEU A 92 -17.54 -18.52 2.18
CA LEU A 92 -18.83 -19.02 2.63
C LEU A 92 -19.85 -18.98 1.49
N ASP A 93 -20.60 -20.09 1.24
CA ASP A 93 -21.71 -20.13 0.29
C ASP A 93 -23.08 -19.90 0.96
N GLU A 94 -24.16 -19.85 0.18
CA GLU A 94 -25.53 -19.66 0.68
C GLU A 94 -26.02 -20.80 1.58
N ALA A 95 -25.47 -22.00 1.44
CA ALA A 95 -25.80 -23.16 2.26
C ALA A 95 -25.00 -23.21 3.58
N GLY A 96 -24.06 -22.29 3.77
CA GLY A 96 -23.18 -22.24 4.94
C GLY A 96 -21.96 -23.16 4.83
N ASN A 97 -21.64 -23.70 3.64
CA ASN A 97 -20.40 -24.43 3.44
C ASN A 97 -19.24 -23.43 3.30
N PHE A 98 -18.09 -23.81 3.85
CA PHE A 98 -16.89 -22.99 3.86
C PHE A 98 -15.78 -23.63 3.01
N ASP A 99 -15.28 -22.89 2.02
CA ASP A 99 -14.15 -23.29 1.18
C ASP A 99 -13.35 -22.07 0.73
N VAL A 100 -12.11 -21.92 1.21
CA VAL A 100 -11.20 -20.83 0.81
C VAL A 100 -10.85 -20.83 -0.68
N LYS A 101 -11.10 -21.93 -1.38
CA LYS A 101 -10.82 -22.09 -2.81
C LYS A 101 -12.00 -21.69 -3.69
N ARG A 102 -13.11 -21.23 -3.10
CA ARG A 102 -14.31 -20.83 -3.86
C ARG A 102 -14.03 -19.72 -4.88
N ASP A 103 -13.14 -18.76 -4.55
CA ASP A 103 -12.51 -17.88 -5.54
C ASP A 103 -11.29 -18.59 -6.16
N ALA A 104 -11.54 -19.41 -7.18
CA ALA A 104 -10.51 -20.26 -7.79
C ALA A 104 -9.35 -19.45 -8.40
N GLY A 105 -9.62 -18.26 -8.94
CA GLY A 105 -8.59 -17.37 -9.49
C GLY A 105 -7.69 -16.81 -8.40
N ASN A 106 -8.28 -16.24 -7.38
CA ASN A 106 -7.57 -15.69 -6.23
C ASN A 106 -6.77 -16.76 -5.47
N TRP A 107 -7.40 -17.93 -5.26
CA TRP A 107 -6.73 -19.09 -4.68
C TRP A 107 -5.49 -19.50 -5.46
N ARG A 108 -5.59 -19.64 -6.80
CA ARG A 108 -4.46 -20.03 -7.65
C ARG A 108 -3.30 -19.05 -7.57
N VAL A 109 -3.59 -17.74 -7.51
CA VAL A 109 -2.56 -16.73 -7.31
C VAL A 109 -1.88 -16.90 -5.96
N ALA A 110 -2.66 -17.04 -4.87
CA ALA A 110 -2.13 -17.24 -3.52
C ALA A 110 -1.28 -18.52 -3.42
N GLU A 111 -1.76 -19.64 -3.96
CA GLU A 111 -1.05 -20.92 -3.96
C GLU A 111 0.29 -20.86 -4.73
N LYS A 112 0.33 -20.15 -5.88
CA LYS A 112 1.56 -19.96 -6.64
C LYS A 112 2.53 -19.04 -5.92
N ALA A 113 2.02 -17.93 -5.39
CA ALA A 113 2.78 -16.97 -4.61
C ALA A 113 3.43 -17.60 -3.36
N ALA A 114 2.71 -18.50 -2.68
CA ALA A 114 3.22 -19.21 -1.49
C ALA A 114 4.46 -20.09 -1.77
N LYS A 115 4.75 -20.40 -3.04
CA LYS A 115 5.94 -21.14 -3.46
C LYS A 115 7.16 -20.25 -3.72
N LEU A 116 6.97 -18.92 -3.70
CA LEU A 116 8.03 -17.95 -3.95
C LEU A 116 8.68 -17.53 -2.63
N SER A 117 9.95 -17.89 -2.44
CA SER A 117 10.70 -17.51 -1.23
C SER A 117 10.91 -16.00 -1.07
N ALA A 118 10.70 -15.22 -2.12
CA ALA A 118 10.75 -13.76 -2.07
C ALA A 118 9.60 -13.15 -1.27
N ILE A 119 8.43 -13.82 -1.22
CA ILE A 119 7.27 -13.32 -0.49
C ILE A 119 7.35 -13.78 0.95
N THR A 120 7.52 -12.83 1.85
CA THR A 120 7.67 -13.06 3.30
C THR A 120 6.44 -12.65 4.09
N ASP A 121 5.55 -11.88 3.47
CA ASP A 121 4.32 -11.37 4.08
C ASP A 121 3.11 -11.69 3.19
N PHE A 122 2.15 -12.41 3.76
CA PHE A 122 0.85 -12.71 3.18
C PHE A 122 -0.23 -12.09 4.05
N THR A 123 -0.76 -10.96 3.62
CA THR A 123 -1.87 -10.28 4.29
C THR A 123 -3.19 -10.64 3.63
N ILE A 124 -4.14 -11.21 4.37
CA ILE A 124 -5.52 -11.33 3.87
C ILE A 124 -6.38 -10.19 4.41
N PHE A 125 -7.24 -9.63 3.57
CA PHE A 125 -8.12 -8.53 3.97
C PHE A 125 -9.53 -8.69 3.41
N MET A 126 -10.50 -8.12 4.13
CA MET A 126 -11.91 -8.13 3.80
C MET A 126 -12.42 -6.72 3.52
N ASN A 127 -13.03 -6.51 2.36
CA ASN A 127 -13.75 -5.26 2.06
C ASN A 127 -15.14 -5.26 2.72
N SER A 128 -15.80 -6.40 2.78
CA SER A 128 -17.14 -6.55 3.33
C SER A 128 -17.26 -7.86 4.12
N PRO A 129 -18.10 -7.89 5.17
CA PRO A 129 -18.54 -9.15 5.74
C PRO A 129 -19.30 -10.01 4.71
N PRO A 130 -19.39 -11.34 4.91
CA PRO A 130 -20.29 -12.19 4.14
C PRO A 130 -21.72 -11.67 4.15
N THR A 131 -22.41 -11.70 2.99
CA THR A 131 -23.72 -11.09 2.85
C THR A 131 -24.80 -11.69 3.75
N THR A 132 -24.61 -12.92 4.23
CA THR A 132 -25.44 -13.53 5.28
C THR A 132 -25.34 -12.83 6.64
N MET A 133 -24.29 -12.03 6.87
CA MET A 133 -24.05 -11.30 8.11
C MET A 133 -24.36 -9.80 7.98
N THR A 134 -24.71 -9.32 6.79
CA THR A 134 -25.02 -7.91 6.55
C THR A 134 -26.52 -7.59 6.74
N LYS A 135 -26.82 -6.33 7.06
CA LYS A 135 -28.19 -5.85 7.33
C LYS A 135 -29.09 -5.91 6.10
N ASN A 136 -28.54 -5.63 4.93
CA ASN A 136 -29.27 -5.59 3.66
C ASN A 136 -29.04 -6.82 2.75
N GLY A 137 -28.24 -7.80 3.20
CA GLY A 137 -27.89 -8.97 2.42
C GLY A 137 -27.01 -8.68 1.21
N LYS A 138 -26.23 -7.56 1.23
CA LYS A 138 -25.32 -7.15 0.15
C LYS A 138 -23.95 -6.85 0.68
N THR A 139 -22.95 -6.84 -0.21
CA THR A 139 -21.56 -6.50 0.09
C THR A 139 -21.29 -4.98 0.21
N PHE A 140 -22.30 -4.17 0.16
CA PHE A 140 -22.26 -2.72 0.32
C PHE A 140 -23.47 -2.22 1.14
N SER A 141 -23.32 -1.05 1.76
CA SER A 141 -24.34 -0.47 2.62
C SER A 141 -25.50 0.16 1.82
N GLU A 142 -26.64 0.34 2.47
CA GLU A 142 -27.67 1.26 1.96
C GLU A 142 -27.15 2.70 2.00
N ARG A 143 -27.70 3.55 1.12
CA ARG A 143 -27.41 4.99 1.20
C ARG A 143 -27.94 5.55 2.53
N PRO A 144 -27.16 6.38 3.22
CA PRO A 144 -27.62 6.98 4.46
C PRO A 144 -28.84 7.88 4.20
N ALA A 145 -29.78 7.90 5.14
CA ALA A 145 -30.97 8.74 5.05
C ALA A 145 -30.63 10.25 5.05
N GLU A 146 -29.58 10.61 5.78
CA GLU A 146 -29.02 11.96 5.82
C GLU A 146 -27.52 11.89 5.53
N GLU A 147 -26.99 12.87 4.80
CA GLU A 147 -25.59 12.95 4.48
C GLU A 147 -24.72 13.01 5.77
N GLY A 148 -23.70 12.17 5.85
CA GLY A 148 -22.81 12.08 7.01
C GLY A 148 -23.30 11.19 8.16
N GLN A 149 -24.49 10.62 8.08
CA GLN A 149 -25.00 9.63 9.05
C GLN A 149 -24.61 8.21 8.64
N PHE A 150 -23.32 7.92 8.66
CA PHE A 150 -22.80 6.62 8.25
C PHE A 150 -23.12 5.53 9.27
N VAL A 151 -23.48 4.35 8.77
CA VAL A 151 -23.83 3.19 9.60
C VAL A 151 -23.20 1.92 9.06
N SER A 152 -22.73 1.09 9.97
CA SER A 152 -22.19 -0.24 9.64
C SER A 152 -23.27 -1.11 8.98
N ASN A 153 -22.90 -1.83 7.94
CA ASN A 153 -23.74 -2.83 7.30
C ASN A 153 -23.68 -4.19 8.03
N LEU A 154 -22.68 -4.42 8.89
CA LEU A 154 -22.62 -5.61 9.71
C LEU A 154 -23.76 -5.60 10.73
N ARG A 155 -24.50 -6.72 10.82
CA ARG A 155 -25.55 -6.87 11.83
C ARG A 155 -24.94 -6.93 13.23
N GLU A 156 -25.64 -6.32 14.19
CA GLU A 156 -25.18 -6.25 15.58
C GLU A 156 -25.01 -7.65 16.25
N ASP A 157 -25.86 -8.58 15.88
CA ASP A 157 -25.80 -9.98 16.36
C ASP A 157 -24.74 -10.84 15.65
N CYS A 158 -24.00 -10.28 14.66
CA CYS A 158 -23.04 -11.03 13.86
C CYS A 158 -21.56 -10.70 14.13
N TYR A 159 -21.22 -9.79 15.05
CA TYR A 159 -19.82 -9.40 15.30
C TYR A 159 -18.93 -10.59 15.71
N GLU A 160 -19.39 -11.45 16.63
CA GLU A 160 -18.66 -12.65 17.05
C GLU A 160 -18.57 -13.68 15.90
N ALA A 161 -19.67 -13.88 15.17
CA ALA A 161 -19.69 -14.79 14.03
C ALA A 161 -18.77 -14.31 12.91
N TYR A 162 -18.68 -12.99 12.69
CA TYR A 162 -17.78 -12.41 11.71
C TYR A 162 -16.31 -12.54 12.14
N ALA A 163 -15.97 -12.29 13.39
CA ALA A 163 -14.63 -12.51 13.90
C ALA A 163 -14.19 -13.98 13.75
N LYS A 164 -15.11 -14.92 14.04
CA LYS A 164 -14.87 -16.34 13.80
C LYS A 164 -14.63 -16.64 12.32
N TYR A 165 -15.45 -16.12 11.42
CA TYR A 165 -15.30 -16.26 9.96
C TYR A 165 -13.94 -15.71 9.48
N VAL A 166 -13.51 -14.57 9.99
CA VAL A 166 -12.19 -13.99 9.66
C VAL A 166 -11.08 -14.97 10.00
N VAL A 167 -11.13 -15.61 11.18
CA VAL A 167 -10.12 -16.59 11.59
C VAL A 167 -10.29 -17.91 10.84
N ASP A 168 -11.51 -18.34 10.47
CA ASP A 168 -11.75 -19.47 9.58
C ASP A 168 -11.04 -19.26 8.22
N CYS A 169 -11.06 -18.04 7.68
CA CYS A 169 -10.32 -17.71 6.46
C CYS A 169 -8.81 -17.84 6.66
N VAL A 170 -8.25 -17.24 7.71
CA VAL A 170 -6.81 -17.34 8.03
C VAL A 170 -6.39 -18.81 8.15
N GLU A 171 -7.10 -19.58 8.96
CA GLU A 171 -6.82 -21.01 9.17
C GLU A 171 -6.92 -21.80 7.87
N GLY A 172 -7.96 -21.56 7.08
CA GLY A 172 -8.15 -22.23 5.80
C GLY A 172 -7.02 -21.96 4.80
N TYR A 173 -6.51 -20.74 4.71
CA TYR A 173 -5.33 -20.41 3.89
C TYR A 173 -4.08 -21.13 4.40
N ILE A 174 -3.81 -21.07 5.71
CA ILE A 174 -2.64 -21.69 6.34
C ILE A 174 -2.66 -23.22 6.19
N GLU A 175 -3.78 -23.87 6.42
CA GLU A 175 -3.92 -25.33 6.29
C GLU A 175 -3.70 -25.82 4.87
N ASN A 176 -4.01 -24.97 3.88
CA ASN A 176 -3.79 -25.24 2.47
C ASN A 176 -2.42 -24.71 1.93
N GLY A 177 -1.51 -24.30 2.83
CA GLY A 177 -0.11 -24.03 2.49
C GLY A 177 0.22 -22.57 2.14
N VAL A 178 -0.69 -21.61 2.36
CA VAL A 178 -0.41 -20.18 2.24
C VAL A 178 -0.04 -19.64 3.63
N PRO A 179 1.21 -19.15 3.84
CA PRO A 179 1.69 -18.75 5.16
C PRO A 179 1.22 -17.35 5.53
N VAL A 180 -0.07 -17.20 5.90
CA VAL A 180 -0.65 -15.90 6.29
C VAL A 180 0.09 -15.32 7.49
N THR A 181 0.54 -14.08 7.37
CA THR A 181 1.25 -13.31 8.40
C THR A 181 0.34 -12.29 9.06
N TYR A 182 -0.53 -11.65 8.28
CA TYR A 182 -1.46 -10.64 8.76
C TYR A 182 -2.88 -10.86 8.26
N VAL A 183 -3.82 -10.38 9.06
CA VAL A 183 -5.23 -10.31 8.68
C VAL A 183 -5.80 -8.93 8.96
N SER A 184 -6.51 -8.39 7.96
CA SER A 184 -7.26 -7.15 8.06
C SER A 184 -8.76 -7.44 7.92
N PRO A 185 -9.52 -7.50 9.03
CA PRO A 185 -10.95 -7.82 9.01
C PRO A 185 -11.82 -6.65 8.51
N ILE A 186 -11.24 -5.48 8.37
CA ILE A 186 -11.92 -4.22 8.00
C ILE A 186 -11.02 -3.48 7.01
N ASN A 187 -11.63 -2.88 5.98
CA ASN A 187 -10.94 -2.00 5.04
C ASN A 187 -11.68 -0.67 4.95
N GLU A 188 -10.92 0.44 5.07
CA GLU A 188 -11.40 1.82 4.96
C GLU A 188 -12.69 2.11 5.73
N PRO A 189 -12.70 1.90 7.04
CA PRO A 189 -13.93 1.95 7.87
C PRO A 189 -14.61 3.31 7.91
N GLN A 190 -13.92 4.40 7.56
CA GLN A 190 -14.46 5.75 7.64
C GLN A 190 -15.46 6.10 6.54
N TRP A 191 -15.55 5.31 5.45
CA TRP A 191 -16.46 5.57 4.35
C TRP A 191 -17.77 4.82 4.47
N GLN A 192 -18.85 5.35 3.84
CA GLN A 192 -20.16 4.70 3.86
C GLN A 192 -20.23 3.46 2.98
N TRP A 193 -19.50 3.40 1.90
CA TRP A 193 -19.50 2.26 0.99
C TRP A 193 -20.91 1.84 0.50
N ASP A 194 -21.59 2.72 -0.17
CA ASP A 194 -22.88 2.42 -0.80
C ASP A 194 -22.75 2.10 -2.31
N ASP A 195 -23.86 1.94 -3.01
CA ASP A 195 -23.92 1.60 -4.43
C ASP A 195 -23.19 2.58 -5.36
N ARG A 196 -22.88 3.79 -4.90
CA ARG A 196 -22.12 4.81 -5.66
C ARG A 196 -20.62 4.51 -5.74
N ASN A 197 -20.10 3.70 -4.84
CA ASN A 197 -18.67 3.38 -4.80
C ASN A 197 -18.27 2.27 -5.77
N HIS A 198 -19.24 1.52 -6.33
CA HIS A 198 -19.01 0.46 -7.31
C HIS A 198 -18.05 -0.65 -6.84
N GLN A 199 -18.00 -0.91 -5.54
CA GLN A 199 -17.18 -1.95 -4.92
C GLN A 199 -17.79 -2.42 -3.60
N GLU A 200 -17.25 -3.50 -3.06
CA GLU A 200 -17.55 -3.96 -1.71
C GLU A 200 -17.02 -3.00 -0.66
N GLY A 201 -17.69 -2.92 0.48
CA GLY A 201 -17.22 -2.16 1.63
C GLY A 201 -18.22 -2.15 2.78
N CYS A 202 -17.72 -1.83 3.96
CA CYS A 202 -18.52 -1.71 5.17
C CYS A 202 -17.97 -0.59 6.07
N HIS A 203 -18.85 0.32 6.47
CA HIS A 203 -18.51 1.36 7.45
C HIS A 203 -18.43 0.79 8.87
N TYR A 204 -17.51 1.33 9.67
CA TYR A 204 -17.42 1.05 11.10
C TYR A 204 -17.02 2.32 11.85
N THR A 205 -17.64 2.57 13.01
CA THR A 205 -17.19 3.62 13.93
C THR A 205 -15.85 3.24 14.58
N PRO A 206 -15.12 4.17 15.19
CA PRO A 206 -13.88 3.84 15.92
C PRO A 206 -14.08 2.79 17.00
N GLU A 207 -15.20 2.82 17.71
CA GLU A 207 -15.55 1.84 18.75
C GLU A 207 -15.84 0.46 18.16
N GLU A 208 -16.50 0.41 17.00
CA GLU A 208 -16.77 -0.85 16.28
C GLU A 208 -15.50 -1.47 15.74
N VAL A 209 -14.53 -0.65 15.25
CA VAL A 209 -13.18 -1.11 14.87
C VAL A 209 -12.47 -1.74 16.06
N VAL A 210 -12.44 -1.07 17.19
CA VAL A 210 -11.83 -1.58 18.44
C VAL A 210 -12.51 -2.87 18.90
N ARG A 211 -13.85 -2.92 18.86
CA ARG A 211 -14.62 -4.13 19.17
C ARG A 211 -14.22 -5.31 18.28
N MET A 212 -14.12 -5.09 16.97
CA MET A 212 -13.73 -6.13 16.02
C MET A 212 -12.31 -6.62 16.26
N CYS A 213 -11.37 -5.71 16.52
CA CYS A 213 -9.98 -6.08 16.86
C CYS A 213 -9.93 -7.02 18.07
N ARG A 214 -10.65 -6.68 19.16
CA ARG A 214 -10.71 -7.55 20.35
C ARG A 214 -11.25 -8.96 20.03
N LEU A 215 -12.35 -9.01 19.27
CA LEU A 215 -12.99 -10.29 18.93
C LEU A 215 -12.07 -11.16 18.07
N VAL A 216 -11.41 -10.60 17.06
CA VAL A 216 -10.47 -11.36 16.23
C VAL A 216 -9.24 -11.80 17.02
N ILE A 217 -8.68 -10.95 17.88
CA ILE A 217 -7.55 -11.32 18.77
C ILE A 217 -7.94 -12.47 19.69
N ARG A 218 -9.11 -12.41 20.33
CA ARG A 218 -9.62 -13.49 21.19
C ARG A 218 -9.76 -14.80 20.44
N GLU A 219 -10.32 -14.77 19.24
CA GLU A 219 -10.53 -15.96 18.41
C GLU A 219 -9.18 -16.54 17.93
N LEU A 220 -8.24 -15.70 17.46
CA LEU A 220 -6.89 -16.13 17.09
C LEU A 220 -6.18 -16.82 18.27
N ASN A 221 -6.19 -16.19 19.45
CA ASN A 221 -5.55 -16.73 20.65
C ASN A 221 -6.19 -18.05 21.10
N ALA A 222 -7.52 -18.15 21.04
CA ALA A 222 -8.24 -19.37 21.40
C ALA A 222 -7.85 -20.54 20.48
N ARG A 223 -7.77 -20.30 19.16
CA ARG A 223 -7.41 -21.35 18.20
C ARG A 223 -5.91 -21.65 18.15
N ALA A 224 -5.06 -20.68 18.40
CA ALA A 224 -3.61 -20.90 18.48
C ALA A 224 -3.22 -21.97 19.53
N ALA A 225 -4.04 -22.17 20.57
CA ALA A 225 -3.86 -23.24 21.57
C ALA A 225 -3.94 -24.63 20.95
N SER A 226 -4.76 -24.83 19.90
CA SER A 226 -4.94 -26.10 19.19
C SER A 226 -4.22 -26.16 17.86
N ASN A 227 -4.01 -24.99 17.22
CA ASN A 227 -3.31 -24.85 15.95
C ASN A 227 -2.15 -23.82 16.07
N PRO A 228 -0.93 -24.29 16.45
CA PRO A 228 0.21 -23.39 16.68
C PRO A 228 0.60 -22.53 15.46
N LYS A 229 0.19 -22.90 14.24
CA LYS A 229 0.45 -22.09 13.02
C LYS A 229 -0.24 -20.72 13.06
N LEU A 230 -1.30 -20.57 13.85
CA LEU A 230 -2.01 -19.31 14.04
C LEU A 230 -1.32 -18.37 15.03
N ALA A 231 -0.42 -18.87 15.88
CA ALA A 231 0.21 -18.07 16.94
C ALA A 231 1.06 -16.89 16.44
N GLY A 232 1.51 -16.96 15.18
CA GLY A 232 2.29 -15.88 14.54
C GLY A 232 1.46 -14.86 13.76
N VAL A 233 0.16 -15.13 13.57
CA VAL A 233 -0.71 -14.24 12.77
C VAL A 233 -1.10 -13.03 13.61
N LYS A 234 -1.00 -11.84 13.01
CA LYS A 234 -1.29 -10.56 13.63
C LYS A 234 -2.33 -9.76 12.87
N LEU A 235 -2.86 -8.72 13.51
CA LEU A 235 -3.78 -7.80 12.84
C LEU A 235 -3.02 -6.74 12.05
N SER A 236 -3.47 -6.45 10.82
CA SER A 236 -3.15 -5.24 10.08
C SER A 236 -4.35 -4.29 10.20
N MET A 237 -4.26 -3.29 11.07
CA MET A 237 -5.37 -2.41 11.44
C MET A 237 -4.88 -0.99 11.77
N PRO A 238 -5.73 0.07 11.66
CA PRO A 238 -7.17 0.04 11.34
C PRO A 238 -7.50 0.07 9.84
N GLU A 239 -6.51 0.07 8.93
CA GLU A 239 -6.69 0.11 7.46
C GLU A 239 -7.54 1.29 7.00
N THR A 240 -7.29 2.47 7.57
CA THR A 240 -8.00 3.69 7.18
C THR A 240 -7.57 4.17 5.79
N ALA A 241 -8.50 4.71 4.99
CA ALA A 241 -8.18 5.23 3.65
C ALA A 241 -7.20 6.42 3.66
N GLN A 242 -7.06 7.07 4.81
CA GLN A 242 -6.23 8.25 4.98
C GLN A 242 -5.54 8.23 6.34
N TRP A 243 -4.34 8.81 6.41
CA TRP A 243 -3.64 9.00 7.68
C TRP A 243 -4.29 10.04 8.58
N TYR A 244 -5.01 10.99 7.97
CA TYR A 244 -5.55 12.16 8.65
C TYR A 244 -7.05 12.27 8.42
N GLN A 245 -7.82 12.22 9.49
CA GLN A 245 -9.22 12.65 9.56
C GLN A 245 -9.58 12.82 11.04
N ARG A 246 -9.57 14.07 11.52
CA ARG A 246 -9.90 14.34 12.92
C ARG A 246 -11.39 14.58 13.09
N PRO A 247 -12.01 14.07 14.18
CA PRO A 247 -11.39 13.21 15.21
C PRO A 247 -11.26 11.74 14.79
N TYR A 248 -12.00 11.31 13.78
CA TYR A 248 -12.39 9.94 13.46
C TYR A 248 -11.19 8.96 13.35
N VAL A 249 -10.28 9.20 12.40
CA VAL A 249 -9.12 8.32 12.20
C VAL A 249 -8.17 8.35 13.39
N HIS A 250 -7.92 9.55 13.95
CA HIS A 250 -7.08 9.71 15.13
C HIS A 250 -7.67 9.04 16.37
N ASP A 251 -9.00 8.99 16.50
CA ASP A 251 -9.64 8.26 17.60
C ASP A 251 -9.44 6.76 17.49
N MET A 252 -9.44 6.17 16.30
CA MET A 252 -9.14 4.75 16.12
C MET A 252 -7.74 4.41 16.67
N TYR A 253 -6.70 5.16 16.30
CA TYR A 253 -5.35 4.95 16.80
C TYR A 253 -5.26 5.08 18.31
N ARG A 254 -5.84 6.13 18.86
CA ARG A 254 -5.86 6.38 20.31
C ARG A 254 -6.56 5.26 21.07
N LEU A 255 -7.76 4.86 20.61
CA LEU A 255 -8.53 3.82 21.27
C LEU A 255 -7.83 2.46 21.20
N MET A 256 -7.21 2.11 20.09
CA MET A 256 -6.45 0.86 19.96
C MET A 256 -5.26 0.81 20.93
N CYS A 257 -4.49 1.92 21.06
CA CYS A 257 -3.37 1.99 21.99
C CYS A 257 -3.78 1.97 23.47
N GLN A 258 -4.96 2.49 23.78
CA GLN A 258 -5.46 2.56 25.15
C GLN A 258 -6.19 1.28 25.59
N ASP A 259 -6.52 0.41 24.64
CA ASP A 259 -7.22 -0.83 24.93
C ASP A 259 -6.26 -1.90 25.48
N PRO A 260 -6.48 -2.43 26.71
CA PRO A 260 -5.56 -3.37 27.33
C PRO A 260 -5.51 -4.76 26.66
N GLU A 261 -6.53 -5.10 25.86
CA GLU A 261 -6.53 -6.36 25.11
C GLU A 261 -5.89 -6.20 23.73
N ILE A 262 -5.96 -5.00 23.15
CA ILE A 262 -5.46 -4.73 21.79
C ILE A 262 -3.99 -4.30 21.82
N ALA A 263 -3.64 -3.35 22.68
CA ALA A 263 -2.31 -2.73 22.71
C ALA A 263 -1.14 -3.74 22.71
N PRO A 264 -1.18 -4.88 23.43
CA PRO A 264 -0.12 -5.88 23.37
C PRO A 264 -0.01 -6.62 22.03
N HIS A 265 -1.03 -6.54 21.17
CA HIS A 265 -1.10 -7.20 19.87
C HIS A 265 -0.92 -6.25 18.69
N VAL A 266 -0.74 -4.95 18.92
CA VAL A 266 -0.46 -3.96 17.88
C VAL A 266 1.03 -3.92 17.62
N ASP A 267 1.48 -4.48 16.50
CA ASP A 267 2.88 -4.39 16.08
C ASP A 267 3.11 -3.32 14.99
N HIS A 268 2.03 -2.85 14.37
CA HIS A 268 2.03 -1.71 13.47
C HIS A 268 0.64 -1.08 13.37
N PHE A 269 0.58 0.17 12.91
CA PHE A 269 -0.66 0.76 12.39
C PHE A 269 -0.65 0.74 10.87
N ALA A 270 -1.75 0.27 10.30
CA ALA A 270 -1.97 0.21 8.87
C ALA A 270 -2.93 1.32 8.42
N ALA A 271 -2.54 2.06 7.40
CA ALA A 271 -3.42 3.01 6.73
C ALA A 271 -3.01 3.19 5.26
N HIS A 272 -3.93 3.77 4.49
CA HIS A 272 -3.71 4.14 3.10
C HIS A 272 -3.28 5.61 3.01
N SER A 273 -2.61 5.98 1.93
CA SER A 273 -2.16 7.37 1.73
C SER A 273 -3.05 8.16 0.76
N TYR A 274 -4.31 7.72 0.55
CA TYR A 274 -5.24 8.44 -0.32
C TYR A 274 -5.57 9.83 0.22
N GLY A 275 -5.52 10.85 -0.64
CA GLY A 275 -5.98 12.19 -0.33
C GLY A 275 -5.35 12.82 0.93
N THR A 276 -4.20 12.33 1.39
CA THR A 276 -3.49 12.87 2.56
C THR A 276 -2.39 13.81 2.11
N SER A 277 -2.57 15.10 2.35
CA SER A 277 -1.58 16.12 1.99
C SER A 277 -0.32 16.03 2.84
N LYS A 278 0.79 16.61 2.36
CA LYS A 278 2.05 16.70 3.10
C LYS A 278 1.87 17.28 4.51
N GLN A 279 1.08 18.37 4.64
CA GLN A 279 0.82 18.98 5.95
C GLN A 279 0.07 18.03 6.88
N GLN A 280 -0.91 17.31 6.36
CA GLN A 280 -1.65 16.31 7.13
C GLN A 280 -0.77 15.14 7.59
N LYS A 281 0.21 14.73 6.78
CA LYS A 281 1.21 13.74 7.20
C LYS A 281 2.08 14.25 8.35
N ILE A 282 2.53 15.52 8.27
CA ILE A 282 3.26 16.19 9.36
C ILE A 282 2.44 16.24 10.65
N ASP A 283 1.18 16.66 10.54
CA ASP A 283 0.26 16.75 11.70
C ASP A 283 0.00 15.37 12.31
N THR A 284 -0.12 14.34 11.47
CA THR A 284 -0.31 12.95 11.92
C THR A 284 0.94 12.43 12.63
N ARG A 285 2.14 12.66 12.10
CA ARG A 285 3.37 12.27 12.80
C ARG A 285 3.49 12.96 14.15
N ALA A 286 3.26 14.27 14.20
CA ALA A 286 3.24 15.02 15.45
C ALA A 286 2.20 14.51 16.46
N TYR A 287 1.04 14.03 15.96
CA TYR A 287 0.02 13.41 16.79
C TYR A 287 0.52 12.09 17.42
N PHE A 288 1.12 11.20 16.64
CA PHE A 288 1.71 9.96 17.16
C PHE A 288 2.81 10.25 18.20
N ASP A 289 3.69 11.22 17.92
CA ASP A 289 4.74 11.63 18.84
C ASP A 289 4.17 12.16 20.16
N SER A 290 3.06 12.93 20.09
CA SER A 290 2.38 13.47 21.28
C SER A 290 1.74 12.40 22.17
N LEU A 291 1.38 11.25 21.58
CA LEU A 291 0.85 10.10 22.31
C LEU A 291 1.95 9.19 22.88
N GLY A 292 3.23 9.47 22.56
CA GLY A 292 4.35 8.61 22.94
C GLY A 292 4.29 7.23 22.30
N ILE A 293 3.66 7.13 21.11
CA ILE A 293 3.48 5.88 20.38
C ILE A 293 4.69 5.66 19.50
N ASP A 294 5.48 4.65 19.82
CA ASP A 294 6.60 4.14 19.02
C ASP A 294 6.18 2.82 18.34
N ILE A 295 5.12 2.89 17.54
CA ILE A 295 4.59 1.76 16.80
C ILE A 295 4.90 1.97 15.32
N PRO A 296 5.45 0.97 14.60
CA PRO A 296 5.69 1.03 13.17
C PRO A 296 4.43 1.41 12.39
N LEU A 297 4.59 2.24 11.35
CA LEU A 297 3.52 2.60 10.44
C LEU A 297 3.68 1.84 9.11
N HIS A 298 2.60 1.22 8.65
CA HIS A 298 2.52 0.53 7.37
C HIS A 298 1.57 1.28 6.45
N GLN A 299 2.06 1.71 5.30
CA GLN A 299 1.22 2.17 4.22
C GLN A 299 0.83 0.93 3.41
N THR A 300 -0.43 0.51 3.53
CA THR A 300 -0.91 -0.79 3.06
C THR A 300 -1.66 -0.74 1.74
N GLU A 301 -1.97 0.47 1.25
CA GLU A 301 -2.66 0.65 -0.03
C GLU A 301 -2.51 2.08 -0.58
N TRP A 302 -2.13 2.21 -1.85
CA TRP A 302 -2.22 3.45 -2.59
C TRP A 302 -2.18 3.22 -4.10
N ALA A 303 -2.95 4.02 -4.84
CA ALA A 303 -2.88 4.24 -6.29
C ALA A 303 -3.43 5.62 -6.63
N PRO A 304 -3.17 6.19 -7.81
CA PRO A 304 -3.84 7.41 -8.25
C PRO A 304 -5.34 7.19 -8.38
N LEU A 305 -6.15 8.10 -7.82
CA LEU A 305 -7.63 8.02 -7.87
C LEU A 305 -8.24 8.69 -9.11
N HIS A 306 -7.43 9.42 -9.88
CA HIS A 306 -7.89 10.10 -11.09
C HIS A 306 -7.48 9.32 -12.34
N CYS A 307 -8.35 9.38 -13.35
CA CYS A 307 -8.16 8.67 -14.62
C CYS A 307 -7.83 9.64 -15.78
N ASP A 308 -7.36 10.83 -15.48
CA ASP A 308 -6.98 11.81 -16.49
C ASP A 308 -5.63 11.43 -17.08
N PHE A 309 -5.65 10.51 -18.03
CA PHE A 309 -4.48 10.00 -18.74
C PHE A 309 -3.89 11.04 -19.66
N VAL A 310 -3.20 12.01 -19.11
CA VAL A 310 -2.44 12.96 -19.92
C VAL A 310 -1.05 12.41 -20.20
N ASP A 311 -0.42 11.78 -19.21
CA ASP A 311 0.92 11.21 -19.35
C ASP A 311 1.18 10.15 -18.27
N ASN A 312 1.79 9.05 -18.71
CA ASN A 312 2.22 7.96 -17.83
C ASN A 312 3.24 8.42 -16.77
N MET A 313 4.01 9.48 -17.06
CA MET A 313 4.98 10.08 -16.14
C MET A 313 4.33 10.85 -14.99
N ASP A 314 3.15 11.44 -15.18
CA ASP A 314 2.44 12.16 -14.11
C ASP A 314 2.14 11.23 -12.91
N PHE A 315 1.60 10.05 -13.18
CA PHE A 315 1.34 9.05 -12.12
C PHE A 315 2.61 8.53 -11.44
N ALA A 316 3.71 8.42 -12.20
CA ALA A 316 5.00 8.00 -11.66
C ALA A 316 5.58 9.05 -10.71
N LEU A 317 5.45 10.33 -11.06
CA LEU A 317 5.90 11.45 -10.24
C LEU A 317 5.03 11.59 -8.98
N GLU A 318 3.70 11.51 -9.12
CA GLU A 318 2.77 11.53 -7.98
C GLU A 318 3.12 10.42 -6.97
N MET A 319 3.30 9.18 -7.45
CA MET A 319 3.75 8.06 -6.64
C MET A 319 5.08 8.36 -5.94
N GLY A 320 6.06 8.92 -6.67
CA GLY A 320 7.36 9.28 -6.12
C GLY A 320 7.25 10.29 -4.97
N HIS A 321 6.40 11.32 -5.09
CA HIS A 321 6.12 12.27 -4.01
C HIS A 321 5.49 11.58 -2.81
N VAL A 322 4.43 10.78 -3.02
CA VAL A 322 3.73 10.08 -1.93
C VAL A 322 4.70 9.17 -1.17
N MET A 323 5.51 8.36 -1.88
CA MET A 323 6.47 7.46 -1.25
C MET A 323 7.55 8.21 -0.46
N CYS A 324 8.15 9.26 -1.03
CA CYS A 324 9.14 10.07 -0.33
C CYS A 324 8.56 10.68 0.95
N GLU A 325 7.34 11.20 0.90
CA GLU A 325 6.67 11.79 2.06
C GLU A 325 6.27 10.75 3.10
N ASP A 326 5.75 9.60 2.69
CA ASP A 326 5.38 8.52 3.61
C ASP A 326 6.61 8.01 4.38
N PHE A 327 7.75 7.86 3.70
CA PHE A 327 8.98 7.42 4.36
C PHE A 327 9.63 8.51 5.22
N ALA A 328 9.74 9.75 4.69
CA ALA A 328 10.50 10.80 5.37
C ALA A 328 9.69 11.58 6.44
N ILE A 329 8.36 11.59 6.36
CA ILE A 329 7.50 12.37 7.27
C ILE A 329 6.73 11.44 8.22
N LEU A 330 6.01 10.45 7.68
CA LEU A 330 5.24 9.50 8.49
C LEU A 330 6.13 8.43 9.13
N HIS A 331 7.32 8.22 8.59
CA HIS A 331 8.23 7.15 8.98
C HIS A 331 7.62 5.75 8.79
N THR A 332 6.91 5.55 7.65
CA THR A 332 6.43 4.21 7.30
C THR A 332 7.61 3.29 6.97
N ARG A 333 7.51 2.01 7.35
CA ARG A 333 8.54 1.01 7.05
C ARG A 333 8.14 0.03 5.94
N HIS A 334 6.87 0.00 5.61
CA HIS A 334 6.19 -0.86 4.67
C HIS A 334 5.38 -0.01 3.70
N TRP A 335 5.41 -0.35 2.40
CA TRP A 335 4.65 0.38 1.38
C TRP A 335 4.06 -0.56 0.33
N THR A 336 2.74 -0.61 0.21
CA THR A 336 2.01 -1.49 -0.70
C THR A 336 1.22 -0.69 -1.73
N TRP A 337 1.41 -1.04 -2.99
CA TRP A 337 0.61 -0.55 -4.11
C TRP A 337 -0.74 -1.26 -4.17
N TRP A 338 -1.80 -0.54 -4.63
CA TRP A 338 -3.16 -1.09 -4.65
C TRP A 338 -3.26 -2.35 -5.48
N LEU A 339 -3.02 -2.34 -6.82
CA LEU A 339 -3.17 -3.53 -7.65
C LEU A 339 -1.84 -3.98 -8.28
N GLY A 340 -1.49 -5.25 -8.11
CA GLY A 340 -0.35 -5.83 -8.81
C GLY A 340 -0.52 -5.75 -10.33
N VAL A 341 -1.70 -6.12 -10.83
CA VAL A 341 -2.00 -6.20 -12.26
C VAL A 341 -3.29 -5.47 -12.59
N SER A 342 -3.33 -4.72 -13.69
CA SER A 342 -4.56 -4.11 -14.23
C SER A 342 -4.59 -4.17 -15.75
N GLY A 343 -5.73 -3.85 -16.33
CA GLY A 343 -5.85 -3.70 -17.79
C GLY A 343 -5.26 -2.39 -18.29
N PHE A 344 -4.96 -2.35 -19.60
CA PHE A 344 -4.61 -1.10 -20.25
C PHE A 344 -5.71 -0.04 -20.06
N GLY A 345 -5.30 1.20 -19.90
CA GLY A 345 -6.19 2.34 -19.71
C GLY A 345 -6.57 2.63 -18.25
N TRP A 346 -6.06 1.86 -17.27
CA TRP A 346 -6.27 2.10 -15.83
C TRP A 346 -4.96 2.41 -15.12
N PRO A 347 -4.91 3.44 -14.25
CA PRO A 347 -3.68 3.83 -13.55
C PRO A 347 -3.36 2.97 -12.33
N ASP A 348 -4.27 2.12 -11.90
CA ASP A 348 -4.25 1.41 -10.62
C ASP A 348 -3.36 0.15 -10.60
N GLY A 349 -2.97 -0.45 -11.76
CA GLY A 349 -2.05 -1.59 -11.80
C GLY A 349 -0.58 -1.17 -11.84
N ILE A 350 0.29 -1.83 -11.07
CA ILE A 350 1.74 -1.60 -11.20
C ILE A 350 2.29 -2.15 -12.51
N ILE A 351 1.69 -3.23 -13.04
CA ILE A 351 1.87 -3.70 -14.40
C ILE A 351 0.53 -3.70 -15.13
N CYS A 352 0.57 -3.58 -16.46
CA CYS A 352 -0.62 -3.58 -17.31
C CYS A 352 -0.60 -4.74 -18.29
N VAL A 353 -1.77 -5.34 -18.52
CA VAL A 353 -1.94 -6.48 -19.43
C VAL A 353 -3.24 -6.34 -20.23
N ASN A 354 -3.37 -7.12 -21.30
CA ASN A 354 -4.64 -7.33 -21.95
C ASN A 354 -5.53 -8.23 -21.07
N LYS A 355 -6.63 -7.70 -20.54
CA LYS A 355 -7.51 -8.41 -19.61
C LYS A 355 -8.19 -9.64 -20.20
N GLU A 356 -8.37 -9.69 -21.52
CA GLU A 356 -9.05 -10.79 -22.20
C GLU A 356 -8.11 -11.97 -22.48
N THR A 357 -6.86 -11.66 -22.82
CA THR A 357 -5.88 -12.69 -23.22
C THR A 357 -4.82 -12.97 -22.16
N GLY A 358 -4.66 -12.08 -21.18
CA GLY A 358 -3.56 -12.11 -20.23
C GLY A 358 -2.18 -11.73 -20.82
N GLY A 359 -2.12 -11.47 -22.13
CA GLY A 359 -0.91 -11.12 -22.86
C GLY A 359 -0.59 -9.62 -22.84
N ASP A 360 0.34 -9.23 -23.72
CA ASP A 360 0.74 -7.83 -23.96
C ASP A 360 1.22 -7.10 -22.70
N LEU A 361 1.95 -7.80 -21.80
CA LEU A 361 2.44 -7.23 -20.55
C LEU A 361 3.27 -5.96 -20.80
N ALA A 362 2.89 -4.86 -20.18
CA ALA A 362 3.57 -3.59 -20.22
C ALA A 362 3.97 -3.12 -18.82
N LEU A 363 5.10 -2.41 -18.78
CA LEU A 363 5.66 -1.81 -17.57
C LEU A 363 5.50 -0.28 -17.68
N PRO A 364 4.47 0.31 -17.04
CA PRO A 364 4.28 1.75 -17.04
C PRO A 364 5.34 2.46 -16.19
N LYS A 365 5.48 3.79 -16.32
CA LYS A 365 6.51 4.58 -15.59
C LYS A 365 6.46 4.39 -14.07
N ARG A 366 5.28 4.19 -13.48
CA ARG A 366 5.12 3.89 -12.05
C ARG A 366 5.78 2.57 -11.61
N TYR A 367 5.91 1.59 -12.52
CA TYR A 367 6.71 0.39 -12.25
C TYR A 367 8.18 0.76 -11.95
N PHE A 368 8.74 1.67 -12.73
CA PHE A 368 10.11 2.12 -12.52
C PHE A 368 10.25 3.03 -11.29
N THR A 369 9.20 3.78 -10.91
CA THR A 369 9.16 4.46 -9.61
C THR A 369 9.27 3.46 -8.46
N MET A 370 8.48 2.38 -8.49
CA MET A 370 8.59 1.31 -7.51
C MET A 370 10.01 0.71 -7.51
N LEU A 371 10.59 0.48 -8.68
CA LEU A 371 11.93 -0.09 -8.84
C LEU A 371 13.03 0.80 -8.23
N HIS A 372 12.91 2.15 -8.32
CA HIS A 372 13.79 3.10 -7.64
C HIS A 372 13.82 2.90 -6.12
N HIS A 373 12.72 2.45 -5.53
CA HIS A 373 12.63 2.19 -4.10
C HIS A 373 13.06 0.76 -3.77
N THR A 374 12.42 -0.24 -4.35
CA THR A 374 12.64 -1.65 -3.98
C THR A 374 14.08 -2.10 -4.18
N ARG A 375 14.74 -1.65 -5.25
CA ARG A 375 16.11 -2.05 -5.59
C ARG A 375 17.15 -1.35 -4.75
N PHE A 376 16.90 -0.13 -4.29
CA PHE A 376 17.95 0.71 -3.73
C PHE A 376 17.83 0.98 -2.24
N ILE A 377 16.62 0.89 -1.66
CA ILE A 377 16.45 1.29 -0.26
C ILE A 377 15.90 0.19 0.66
N LYS A 378 15.50 -0.96 0.11
CA LYS A 378 15.06 -2.08 0.94
C LYS A 378 16.19 -2.55 1.86
N GLY A 379 15.96 -2.54 3.17
CA GLY A 379 16.95 -2.85 4.20
C GLY A 379 17.71 -1.64 4.73
N LEU A 380 17.64 -0.48 4.06
CA LEU A 380 18.25 0.76 4.56
C LEU A 380 17.34 1.47 5.57
N TYR A 381 17.93 2.35 6.36
CA TYR A 381 17.24 3.23 7.29
C TYR A 381 16.93 4.56 6.59
N ASN A 382 15.70 5.06 6.71
CA ASN A 382 15.43 6.45 6.37
C ASN A 382 16.23 7.35 7.33
N VAL A 383 16.88 8.38 6.80
CA VAL A 383 17.63 9.35 7.58
C VAL A 383 17.10 10.75 7.34
N ARG A 384 17.28 11.63 8.33
CA ARG A 384 16.82 13.01 8.20
C ARG A 384 17.47 13.70 7.01
N MET A 385 16.65 14.40 6.25
CA MET A 385 17.06 15.28 5.16
C MET A 385 16.23 16.56 5.19
N ASP A 386 16.89 17.69 5.32
CA ASP A 386 16.24 18.99 5.20
C ASP A 386 16.35 19.47 3.74
N MET A 387 15.31 20.18 3.29
CA MET A 387 15.22 20.73 1.94
C MET A 387 15.09 22.24 2.03
N GLU A 388 15.99 22.98 1.39
CA GLU A 388 16.06 24.44 1.44
C GLU A 388 15.98 25.03 0.01
N ASP A 389 15.23 26.11 -0.17
CA ASP A 389 15.10 26.89 -1.42
C ASP A 389 14.70 26.09 -2.66
N LEU A 390 13.97 24.99 -2.47
CA LEU A 390 13.45 24.15 -3.55
C LEU A 390 12.02 24.53 -3.91
N PRO A 391 11.62 24.38 -5.20
CA PRO A 391 10.21 24.48 -5.61
C PRO A 391 9.36 23.43 -4.89
N GLU A 392 8.08 23.74 -4.68
CA GLU A 392 7.12 22.84 -4.01
C GLU A 392 7.02 21.46 -4.72
N LYS A 393 7.17 21.44 -6.04
CA LYS A 393 7.12 20.23 -6.86
C LYS A 393 8.45 19.46 -6.94
N VAL A 394 9.40 19.79 -6.08
CA VAL A 394 10.63 19.02 -5.87
C VAL A 394 10.61 18.44 -4.48
N THR A 395 10.79 17.12 -4.37
CA THR A 395 10.85 16.41 -3.10
C THR A 395 11.95 15.36 -3.13
N GLY A 396 12.23 14.78 -1.98
CA GLY A 396 13.16 13.67 -1.89
C GLY A 396 13.17 13.05 -0.51
N ALA A 397 13.87 11.92 -0.41
CA ALA A 397 14.15 11.23 0.84
C ALA A 397 15.55 10.65 0.80
N ALA A 398 16.19 10.52 1.96
CA ALA A 398 17.53 10.00 2.12
C ALA A 398 17.51 8.70 2.96
N TYR A 399 18.39 7.77 2.59
CA TYR A 399 18.46 6.46 3.23
C TYR A 399 19.92 6.05 3.39
N ALA A 400 20.26 5.42 4.51
CA ALA A 400 21.61 4.95 4.79
C ALA A 400 21.60 3.50 5.30
N SER A 401 22.68 2.78 5.00
CA SER A 401 22.97 1.52 5.69
C SER A 401 23.28 1.76 7.16
N GLU A 402 23.12 0.76 8.01
CA GLU A 402 23.39 0.85 9.45
C GLU A 402 24.82 1.30 9.73
N ASP A 403 25.77 0.80 8.97
CA ASP A 403 27.20 1.19 9.05
C ASP A 403 27.54 2.47 8.28
N LYS A 404 26.56 3.09 7.61
CA LYS A 404 26.70 4.34 6.83
C LYS A 404 27.67 4.27 5.66
N THR A 405 28.02 3.06 5.22
CA THR A 405 28.88 2.87 4.04
C THR A 405 28.12 3.07 2.74
N GLU A 406 26.79 2.93 2.76
CA GLU A 406 25.92 3.21 1.64
C GLU A 406 24.91 4.30 2.00
N LEU A 407 24.81 5.32 1.14
CA LEU A 407 23.81 6.39 1.24
C LEU A 407 23.06 6.51 -0.08
N VAL A 408 21.74 6.55 -0.05
CA VAL A 408 20.88 6.69 -1.23
C VAL A 408 20.00 7.90 -1.07
N LEU A 409 19.97 8.76 -2.06
CA LEU A 409 18.96 9.81 -2.21
C LEU A 409 18.01 9.44 -3.33
N ILE A 410 16.71 9.51 -3.07
CA ILE A 410 15.66 9.45 -4.09
C ILE A 410 15.08 10.86 -4.20
N LEU A 411 15.21 11.45 -5.39
CA LEU A 411 14.81 12.83 -5.66
C LEU A 411 13.76 12.85 -6.78
N VAL A 412 12.69 13.59 -6.57
CA VAL A 412 11.58 13.72 -7.53
C VAL A 412 11.46 15.17 -7.94
N ASN A 413 11.55 15.42 -9.24
CA ASN A 413 11.32 16.75 -9.83
C ASN A 413 10.10 16.71 -10.76
N SER A 414 8.97 17.23 -10.32
CA SER A 414 7.74 17.37 -11.14
C SER A 414 7.65 18.69 -11.89
N GLU A 415 8.66 19.58 -11.73
CA GLU A 415 8.72 20.79 -12.55
C GLU A 415 9.02 20.47 -14.02
N THR A 416 8.56 21.32 -14.91
CA THR A 416 8.86 21.25 -16.35
C THR A 416 10.22 21.82 -16.71
N THR A 417 10.96 22.31 -15.72
CA THR A 417 12.29 22.89 -15.85
C THR A 417 13.30 22.12 -15.02
N PRO A 418 14.59 22.05 -15.44
CA PRO A 418 15.63 21.45 -14.63
C PRO A 418 15.85 22.27 -13.35
N GLN A 419 16.24 21.58 -12.25
CA GLN A 419 16.50 22.22 -10.97
C GLN A 419 17.97 21.96 -10.57
N LYS A 420 18.72 23.02 -10.30
CA LYS A 420 20.07 22.87 -9.75
C LYS A 420 19.97 22.64 -8.25
N VAL A 421 20.60 21.58 -7.75
CA VAL A 421 20.62 21.22 -6.35
C VAL A 421 22.04 20.98 -5.86
N THR A 422 22.29 21.31 -4.61
CA THR A 422 23.54 21.04 -3.90
C THR A 422 23.28 20.07 -2.73
N PHE A 423 24.33 19.44 -2.26
CA PHE A 423 24.24 18.44 -1.20
C PHE A 423 25.19 18.81 -0.06
N GLU A 424 24.65 18.79 1.17
CA GLU A 424 25.42 18.97 2.41
C GLU A 424 25.30 17.71 3.28
N GLY A 425 26.34 17.43 4.07
CA GLY A 425 26.35 16.26 4.97
C GLY A 425 26.64 14.93 4.26
N ILE A 426 27.02 14.94 2.98
CA ILE A 426 27.40 13.77 2.22
C ILE A 426 28.93 13.75 2.06
N PRO A 427 29.64 12.72 2.57
CA PRO A 427 31.11 12.70 2.54
C PRO A 427 31.67 12.39 1.14
N ALA A 428 30.90 11.70 0.30
CA ALA A 428 31.34 11.29 -1.04
C ALA A 428 31.08 12.38 -2.08
N LYS A 429 32.02 12.54 -3.04
CA LYS A 429 31.91 13.52 -4.13
C LYS A 429 31.27 12.95 -5.39
N ALA A 430 31.26 11.65 -5.55
CA ALA A 430 30.70 10.98 -6.71
C ALA A 430 29.52 10.09 -6.31
N ALA A 431 28.51 10.04 -7.17
CA ALA A 431 27.34 9.19 -7.02
C ALA A 431 27.10 8.36 -8.27
N ARG A 432 26.65 7.12 -8.10
CA ARG A 432 26.03 6.35 -9.18
C ARG A 432 24.64 6.91 -9.41
N VAL A 433 24.35 7.33 -10.64
CA VAL A 433 23.11 8.00 -10.99
C VAL A 433 22.18 7.06 -11.74
N PHE A 434 20.93 6.96 -11.29
CA PHE A 434 19.86 6.23 -11.99
C PHE A 434 18.68 7.17 -12.20
N GLU A 435 18.06 7.11 -13.38
CA GLU A 435 17.00 8.04 -13.75
C GLU A 435 15.79 7.34 -14.38
N THR A 436 14.60 7.75 -13.98
CA THR A 436 13.35 7.56 -14.73
C THR A 436 12.83 8.94 -15.18
N SER A 437 12.57 9.07 -16.47
CA SER A 437 11.95 10.23 -17.09
C SER A 437 11.07 9.78 -18.27
N GLN A 438 10.57 10.69 -19.08
CA GLN A 438 9.76 10.31 -20.24
C GLN A 438 10.45 9.27 -21.15
N LEU A 439 11.77 9.37 -21.30
CA LEU A 439 12.55 8.51 -22.21
C LEU A 439 13.39 7.44 -21.51
N LEU A 440 13.56 7.52 -20.20
CA LEU A 440 14.42 6.65 -19.42
C LEU A 440 13.61 5.83 -18.40
N ASP A 441 14.07 4.60 -18.12
CA ASP A 441 13.40 3.62 -17.30
C ASP A 441 14.37 3.06 -16.24
N CYS A 442 14.57 3.81 -15.15
CA CYS A 442 15.53 3.51 -14.08
C CYS A 442 16.93 3.19 -14.65
N LEU A 443 17.32 3.99 -15.65
CA LEU A 443 18.56 3.78 -16.40
C LEU A 443 19.76 4.28 -15.59
N TYR A 444 20.82 3.45 -15.53
CA TYR A 444 22.12 3.86 -14.99
C TYR A 444 22.82 4.82 -15.95
N LEU A 445 23.11 6.02 -15.49
CA LEU A 445 23.74 7.10 -16.26
C LEU A 445 25.25 7.25 -16.00
N GLY A 446 25.84 6.31 -15.27
CA GLY A 446 27.26 6.34 -14.89
C GLY A 446 27.51 6.94 -13.52
N ASP A 447 28.77 6.97 -13.12
CA ASP A 447 29.24 7.64 -11.93
C ASP A 447 29.48 9.11 -12.28
N GLN A 448 28.91 10.03 -11.49
CA GLN A 448 28.98 11.47 -11.74
C GLN A 448 29.54 12.20 -10.51
N ASP A 449 30.40 13.18 -10.76
CA ASP A 449 30.84 14.09 -9.70
C ASP A 449 29.71 15.06 -9.37
N VAL A 450 29.26 15.05 -8.12
CA VAL A 450 28.19 15.90 -7.60
C VAL A 450 28.68 16.90 -6.55
N SER A 451 29.99 17.09 -6.43
CA SER A 451 30.61 17.99 -5.46
C SER A 451 30.20 19.46 -5.64
N GLU A 452 29.93 19.89 -6.88
CA GLU A 452 29.44 21.22 -7.24
C GLU A 452 27.90 21.26 -7.42
N GLY A 453 27.22 20.17 -7.01
CA GLY A 453 25.80 19.95 -7.15
C GLY A 453 25.41 19.11 -8.37
N TYR A 454 24.10 18.94 -8.53
CA TYR A 454 23.50 18.16 -9.60
C TYR A 454 22.37 18.93 -10.26
N ILE A 455 22.14 18.67 -11.54
CA ILE A 455 20.98 19.21 -12.26
C ILE A 455 19.93 18.12 -12.36
N LEU A 456 18.91 18.20 -11.51
CA LEU A 456 17.73 17.33 -11.59
C LEU A 456 16.99 17.59 -12.90
N PRO A 457 16.85 16.61 -13.79
CA PRO A 457 16.11 16.81 -15.04
C PRO A 457 14.64 17.15 -14.76
N PRO A 458 13.97 17.82 -15.70
CA PRO A 458 12.54 18.08 -15.56
C PRO A 458 11.75 16.78 -15.62
N ARG A 459 10.69 16.68 -14.83
CA ARG A 459 9.78 15.53 -14.80
C ARG A 459 10.54 14.20 -14.68
N SER A 460 11.31 14.06 -13.60
CA SER A 460 12.20 12.93 -13.37
C SER A 460 12.17 12.39 -11.94
N ILE A 461 12.55 11.14 -11.81
CA ILE A 461 12.90 10.49 -10.54
C ILE A 461 14.35 10.08 -10.67
N THR A 462 15.18 10.54 -9.74
CA THR A 462 16.63 10.33 -9.76
C THR A 462 17.11 9.70 -8.46
N ASN A 463 17.83 8.58 -8.55
CA ASN A 463 18.56 8.05 -7.43
C ASN A 463 20.04 8.43 -7.53
N LEU A 464 20.57 8.98 -6.44
CA LEU A 464 22.00 9.18 -6.23
C LEU A 464 22.48 8.18 -5.19
N VAL A 465 23.32 7.25 -5.58
CA VAL A 465 23.84 6.17 -4.72
C VAL A 465 25.32 6.42 -4.45
N PHE A 466 25.65 6.67 -3.19
CA PHE A 466 26.99 6.91 -2.68
C PHE A 466 27.50 5.66 -1.96
N LYS A 467 28.76 5.27 -2.25
CA LYS A 467 29.45 4.14 -1.62
C LYS A 467 30.86 4.53 -1.22
#